data_c1593f4bcf715ea55c9951338023606a
#
_entry.id   c1593f4bcf715ea55c9951338023606a
#
_cell.length_a   1.000
_cell.length_b   1.000
_cell.length_c   1.000
_cell.angle_alpha   90.00
_cell.angle_beta   90.00
_cell.angle_gamma   90.00
#
_symmetry.space_group_name_H-M   'P 1'
#
loop_
_entity.id
_entity.type
_entity.pdbx_description
1 polymer ?
#
loop_
_entity_poly.entity_id
_entity_poly.type
_entity_poly.pdbx_seq_one_letter_code
_entity_poly.pdbx_strand_id
1 'polypeptide(L)'
;CHMVHHALYQKQNYSYAGIIEALSGAPFDVRFISFDDILANPEILKDLDVIINVGDGDTAHTGGGIWENPAISAAIREFVYNGGGFIGVGEPSGHQFQGHYLQLADMLGVEKETGFTLNYDKYNWEEHPDHFILADTTKPVDFGEGKKNIFAYEDTEILVQREKEVQMAVH
;
A
#
# COMPACT_ATOMS: atom_id res chain seq x y z
N CYS A 1 11.94 -11.90 14.80
CA CYS A 1 11.21 -11.42 13.66
C CYS A 1 12.15 -10.96 12.55
N HIS A 2 12.12 -11.64 11.41
CA HIS A 2 13.07 -11.43 10.31
C HIS A 2 12.94 -10.03 9.67
N MET A 3 11.73 -9.53 9.53
CA MET A 3 11.48 -8.19 8.97
C MET A 3 12.09 -7.06 9.80
N VAL A 4 11.93 -7.12 11.13
CA VAL A 4 12.49 -6.09 12.01
C VAL A 4 14.02 -6.06 11.91
N HIS A 5 14.66 -7.23 11.90
CA HIS A 5 16.10 -7.33 11.74
C HIS A 5 16.56 -6.74 10.42
N HIS A 6 15.91 -7.08 9.31
CA HIS A 6 16.26 -6.56 7.99
C HIS A 6 16.08 -5.04 7.91
N ALA A 7 14.96 -4.51 8.38
CA ALA A 7 14.68 -3.08 8.37
C ALA A 7 15.71 -2.27 9.19
N LEU A 8 16.05 -2.75 10.37
CA LEU A 8 17.05 -2.10 11.22
C LEU A 8 18.46 -2.15 10.61
N TYR A 9 18.84 -3.27 10.03
CA TYR A 9 20.14 -3.46 9.41
C TYR A 9 20.34 -2.58 8.18
N GLN A 10 19.34 -2.49 7.32
CA GLN A 10 19.40 -1.71 6.08
C GLN A 10 19.24 -0.20 6.29
N LYS A 11 18.88 0.24 7.49
CA LYS A 11 18.53 1.64 7.77
C LYS A 11 17.44 2.21 6.83
N GLN A 12 16.62 1.34 6.27
CA GLN A 12 15.51 1.64 5.35
C GLN A 12 14.19 1.26 6.00
N ASN A 13 13.97 1.77 7.20
CA ASN A 13 12.87 1.31 8.03
C ASN A 13 11.83 2.40 8.33
N TYR A 14 11.92 3.54 7.65
CA TYR A 14 11.05 4.68 8.00
C TYR A 14 9.58 4.36 7.79
N SER A 15 9.20 3.64 6.75
CA SER A 15 7.79 3.27 6.56
C SER A 15 7.31 2.37 7.69
N TYR A 16 8.09 1.35 8.02
CA TYR A 16 7.75 0.40 9.08
C TYR A 16 7.81 1.06 10.48
N ALA A 17 8.89 1.75 10.78
CA ALA A 17 9.04 2.46 12.06
C ALA A 17 8.01 3.56 12.23
N GLY A 18 7.73 4.32 11.17
CA GLY A 18 6.71 5.37 11.18
C GLY A 18 5.31 4.85 11.44
N ILE A 19 4.94 3.70 10.88
CA ILE A 19 3.64 3.07 11.18
C ILE A 19 3.58 2.59 12.64
N ILE A 20 4.64 1.96 13.15
CA ILE A 20 4.68 1.55 14.57
C ILE A 20 4.55 2.76 15.50
N GLU A 21 5.26 3.86 15.18
CA GLU A 21 5.18 5.11 15.94
C GLU A 21 3.78 5.72 15.87
N ALA A 22 3.17 5.79 14.70
CA ALA A 22 1.84 6.34 14.50
C ALA A 22 0.75 5.53 15.23
N LEU A 23 0.89 4.22 15.30
CA LEU A 23 -0.04 3.35 16.01
C LEU A 23 0.21 3.28 17.51
N SER A 24 1.38 3.73 17.98
CA SER A 24 1.74 3.69 19.39
C SER A 24 0.86 4.63 20.20
N GLY A 25 0.10 4.08 21.14
CA GLY A 25 -0.85 4.84 21.95
C GLY A 25 -2.19 5.17 21.27
N ALA A 26 -2.36 4.79 20.01
CA ALA A 26 -3.65 4.88 19.34
C ALA A 26 -4.63 3.80 19.88
N PRO A 27 -5.94 4.03 19.85
CA PRO A 27 -6.94 3.12 20.41
C PRO A 27 -7.25 1.94 19.46
N PHE A 28 -6.21 1.32 18.91
CA PHE A 28 -6.32 0.18 18.00
C PHE A 28 -5.69 -1.06 18.60
N ASP A 29 -6.30 -2.20 18.36
CA ASP A 29 -5.71 -3.50 18.64
C ASP A 29 -4.87 -3.94 17.42
N VAL A 30 -3.54 -3.92 17.60
CA VAL A 30 -2.59 -4.17 16.51
C VAL A 30 -2.10 -5.60 16.57
N ARG A 31 -2.28 -6.33 15.47
CA ARG A 31 -1.82 -7.69 15.28
C ARG A 31 -0.84 -7.76 14.10
N PHE A 32 0.27 -8.45 14.29
CA PHE A 32 1.21 -8.74 13.21
C PHE A 32 0.88 -10.11 12.62
N ILE A 33 0.65 -10.12 11.31
CA ILE A 33 0.41 -11.35 10.54
C ILE A 33 1.43 -11.45 9.42
N SER A 34 1.72 -12.65 8.96
CA SER A 34 2.56 -12.91 7.80
C SER A 34 1.72 -13.38 6.61
N PHE A 35 2.30 -13.33 5.43
CA PHE A 35 1.65 -13.94 4.24
C PHE A 35 1.50 -15.45 4.38
N ASP A 36 2.42 -16.11 5.10
CA ASP A 36 2.29 -17.55 5.39
C ASP A 36 1.10 -17.86 6.29
N ASP A 37 0.77 -16.97 7.24
CA ASP A 37 -0.43 -17.12 8.06
C ASP A 37 -1.69 -17.00 7.21
N ILE A 38 -1.73 -16.06 6.25
CA ILE A 38 -2.85 -15.90 5.31
C ILE A 38 -3.00 -17.14 4.43
N LEU A 39 -1.88 -17.68 3.90
CA LEU A 39 -1.90 -18.90 3.09
C LEU A 39 -2.36 -20.12 3.87
N ALA A 40 -1.94 -20.23 5.13
CA ALA A 40 -2.34 -21.35 5.99
C ALA A 40 -3.81 -21.28 6.39
N ASN A 41 -4.33 -20.08 6.62
CA ASN A 41 -5.71 -19.86 7.03
C ASN A 41 -6.19 -18.44 6.67
N PRO A 42 -6.77 -18.22 5.48
CA PRO A 42 -7.25 -16.90 5.07
C PRO A 42 -8.38 -16.35 5.96
N GLU A 43 -9.04 -17.20 6.72
CA GLU A 43 -10.11 -16.79 7.66
C GLU A 43 -9.61 -15.84 8.76
N ILE A 44 -8.29 -15.79 9.01
CA ILE A 44 -7.71 -14.85 10.00
C ILE A 44 -7.98 -13.37 9.62
N LEU A 45 -8.24 -13.09 8.35
CA LEU A 45 -8.56 -11.76 7.88
C LEU A 45 -9.95 -11.29 8.32
N LYS A 46 -10.88 -12.21 8.59
CA LYS A 46 -12.27 -11.87 8.99
C LYS A 46 -12.36 -11.18 10.34
N ASP A 47 -11.34 -11.34 11.17
CA ASP A 47 -11.25 -10.71 12.49
C ASP A 47 -10.58 -9.34 12.46
N LEU A 48 -10.24 -8.82 11.27
CA LEU A 48 -9.56 -7.56 11.08
C LEU A 48 -10.50 -6.53 10.45
N ASP A 49 -10.35 -5.27 10.87
CA ASP A 49 -11.01 -4.14 10.22
C ASP A 49 -10.15 -3.55 9.11
N VAL A 50 -8.81 -3.52 9.32
CA VAL A 50 -7.85 -2.91 8.40
C VAL A 50 -6.57 -3.74 8.30
N ILE A 51 -6.07 -3.88 7.08
CA ILE A 51 -4.72 -4.39 6.80
C ILE A 51 -3.82 -3.22 6.43
N ILE A 52 -2.63 -3.15 7.02
CA ILE A 52 -1.59 -2.18 6.65
C ILE A 52 -0.39 -2.94 6.08
N ASN A 53 -0.07 -2.72 4.81
CA ASN A 53 1.11 -3.28 4.16
C ASN A 53 2.10 -2.16 3.83
N VAL A 54 3.33 -2.29 4.30
CA VAL A 54 4.34 -1.23 4.25
C VAL A 54 5.65 -1.68 3.66
N GLY A 55 6.37 -0.75 3.08
CA GLY A 55 7.76 -0.93 2.64
C GLY A 55 7.96 -0.73 1.15
N ASP A 56 9.22 -0.85 0.75
CA ASP A 56 9.62 -0.79 -0.65
C ASP A 56 9.29 -2.09 -1.38
N GLY A 57 9.07 -2.01 -2.69
CA GLY A 57 8.78 -3.17 -3.54
C GLY A 57 9.85 -4.26 -3.45
N ASP A 58 9.47 -5.48 -3.71
CA ASP A 58 10.33 -6.67 -3.69
C ASP A 58 11.09 -6.90 -2.37
N THR A 59 10.52 -6.48 -1.25
CA THR A 59 11.11 -6.63 0.08
C THR A 59 10.30 -7.59 0.96
N ALA A 60 10.88 -7.96 2.10
CA ALA A 60 10.17 -8.71 3.13
C ALA A 60 8.99 -7.93 3.73
N HIS A 61 8.99 -6.59 3.63
CA HIS A 61 7.89 -5.75 4.10
C HIS A 61 6.67 -5.81 3.19
N THR A 62 6.90 -5.79 1.87
CA THR A 62 5.81 -5.84 0.87
C THR A 62 5.50 -7.26 0.40
N GLY A 63 6.31 -8.24 0.76
CA GLY A 63 6.16 -9.63 0.40
C GLY A 63 6.94 -10.07 -0.86
N GLY A 64 7.43 -9.16 -1.69
CA GLY A 64 8.23 -9.51 -2.87
C GLY A 64 7.58 -10.61 -3.72
N GLY A 65 8.33 -11.67 -4.01
CA GLY A 65 7.88 -12.79 -4.85
C GLY A 65 6.66 -13.56 -4.36
N ILE A 66 6.16 -13.33 -3.14
CA ILE A 66 4.89 -13.90 -2.67
C ILE A 66 3.69 -13.42 -3.53
N TRP A 67 3.83 -12.26 -4.15
CA TRP A 67 2.80 -11.67 -5.01
C TRP A 67 2.58 -12.41 -6.33
N GLU A 68 3.45 -13.35 -6.69
CA GLU A 68 3.20 -14.32 -7.76
C GLU A 68 2.14 -15.36 -7.37
N ASN A 69 1.87 -15.51 -6.08
CA ASN A 69 0.87 -16.44 -5.57
C ASN A 69 -0.54 -15.80 -5.62
N PRO A 70 -1.43 -16.27 -6.52
CA PRO A 70 -2.75 -15.67 -6.68
C PRO A 70 -3.64 -15.81 -5.42
N ALA A 71 -3.35 -16.78 -4.54
CA ALA A 71 -4.13 -16.97 -3.33
C ALA A 71 -4.00 -15.79 -2.36
N ILE A 72 -2.82 -15.15 -2.29
CA ILE A 72 -2.62 -13.95 -1.46
C ILE A 72 -3.43 -12.79 -1.99
N SER A 73 -3.28 -12.47 -3.27
CA SER A 73 -4.02 -11.36 -3.89
C SER A 73 -5.53 -11.57 -3.83
N ALA A 74 -5.99 -12.82 -4.01
CA ALA A 74 -7.41 -13.17 -3.91
C ALA A 74 -7.94 -12.98 -2.47
N ALA A 75 -7.21 -13.46 -1.46
CA ALA A 75 -7.62 -13.33 -0.07
C ALA A 75 -7.74 -11.87 0.37
N ILE A 76 -6.79 -11.02 -0.03
CA ILE A 76 -6.81 -9.60 0.29
C ILE A 76 -7.94 -8.88 -0.45
N ARG A 77 -8.16 -9.17 -1.74
CA ARG A 77 -9.30 -8.62 -2.49
C ARG A 77 -10.64 -9.02 -1.90
N GLU A 78 -10.78 -10.28 -1.50
CA GLU A 78 -11.99 -10.77 -0.83
C GLU A 78 -12.23 -10.04 0.50
N PHE A 79 -11.18 -9.82 1.28
CA PHE A 79 -11.25 -9.06 2.52
C PHE A 79 -11.76 -7.64 2.28
N VAL A 80 -11.20 -6.90 1.31
CA VAL A 80 -11.63 -5.54 0.97
C VAL A 80 -13.05 -5.53 0.38
N TYR A 81 -13.37 -6.47 -0.50
CA TYR A 81 -14.73 -6.60 -1.06
C TYR A 81 -15.79 -6.82 0.02
N ASN A 82 -15.46 -7.49 1.10
CA ASN A 82 -16.34 -7.71 2.25
C ASN A 82 -16.34 -6.55 3.27
N GLY A 83 -15.72 -5.41 2.93
CA GLY A 83 -15.77 -4.17 3.71
C GLY A 83 -14.54 -3.92 4.59
N GLY A 84 -13.49 -4.72 4.49
CA GLY A 84 -12.20 -4.44 5.14
C GLY A 84 -11.46 -3.28 4.48
N GLY A 85 -10.67 -2.53 5.27
CA GLY A 85 -9.81 -1.49 4.76
C GLY A 85 -8.41 -2.00 4.41
N PHE A 86 -7.79 -1.44 3.37
CA PHE A 86 -6.39 -1.73 3.06
C PHE A 86 -5.59 -0.43 2.93
N ILE A 87 -4.53 -0.30 3.70
CA ILE A 87 -3.61 0.83 3.65
C ILE A 87 -2.26 0.34 3.12
N GLY A 88 -1.88 0.85 1.97
CA GLY A 88 -0.58 0.60 1.38
C GLY A 88 0.38 1.76 1.62
N VAL A 89 1.61 1.48 2.05
CA VAL A 89 2.64 2.50 2.29
C VAL A 89 3.93 2.12 1.58
N GLY A 90 4.48 3.05 0.82
CA GLY A 90 5.67 2.83 -0.01
C GLY A 90 5.32 2.24 -1.36
N GLU A 91 5.67 1.00 -1.60
CA GLU A 91 5.29 0.24 -2.80
C GLU A 91 4.58 -1.06 -2.38
N PRO A 92 3.38 -0.94 -1.80
CA PRO A 92 2.63 -2.09 -1.29
C PRO A 92 2.29 -3.04 -2.44
N SER A 93 2.47 -4.34 -2.24
CA SER A 93 2.36 -5.35 -3.29
C SER A 93 3.33 -5.21 -4.47
N GLY A 94 4.41 -4.44 -4.28
CA GLY A 94 5.38 -4.16 -5.34
C GLY A 94 6.21 -5.38 -5.71
N HIS A 95 5.96 -5.90 -6.91
CA HIS A 95 6.72 -6.98 -7.54
C HIS A 95 6.39 -7.01 -9.03
N GLN A 96 7.42 -6.90 -9.90
CA GLN A 96 7.19 -6.92 -11.35
C GLN A 96 6.75 -8.32 -11.80
N PHE A 97 5.47 -8.50 -12.03
CA PHE A 97 4.90 -9.78 -12.45
C PHE A 97 3.70 -9.57 -13.38
N GLN A 98 3.61 -10.34 -14.45
CA GLN A 98 2.52 -10.34 -15.43
C GLN A 98 2.14 -8.92 -15.97
N GLY A 99 3.13 -8.05 -16.15
CA GLY A 99 2.91 -6.72 -16.72
C GLY A 99 2.40 -5.68 -15.71
N HIS A 100 2.35 -6.00 -14.44
CA HIS A 100 2.06 -5.09 -13.33
C HIS A 100 3.23 -5.01 -12.37
N TYR A 101 3.38 -3.87 -11.73
CA TYR A 101 4.33 -3.71 -10.63
C TYR A 101 3.64 -3.77 -9.27
N LEU A 102 2.53 -3.05 -9.10
CA LEU A 102 1.69 -3.20 -7.92
C LEU A 102 0.65 -4.30 -8.18
N GLN A 103 0.81 -5.43 -7.53
CA GLN A 103 -0.04 -6.61 -7.77
C GLN A 103 -1.48 -6.44 -7.25
N LEU A 104 -1.73 -5.38 -6.48
CA LEU A 104 -3.04 -4.94 -6.04
C LEU A 104 -3.42 -3.57 -6.62
N ALA A 105 -2.89 -3.21 -7.80
CA ALA A 105 -3.11 -1.91 -8.43
C ALA A 105 -4.60 -1.60 -8.64
N ASP A 106 -5.39 -2.62 -9.04
CA ASP A 106 -6.84 -2.52 -9.21
C ASP A 106 -7.59 -2.14 -7.92
N MET A 107 -7.09 -2.59 -6.79
CA MET A 107 -7.67 -2.30 -5.48
C MET A 107 -7.13 -0.99 -4.89
N LEU A 108 -5.88 -0.67 -5.18
CA LEU A 108 -5.21 0.53 -4.70
C LEU A 108 -5.55 1.79 -5.51
N GLY A 109 -6.07 1.62 -6.73
CA GLY A 109 -6.32 2.69 -7.66
C GLY A 109 -5.05 3.35 -8.23
N VAL A 110 -3.88 2.81 -7.95
CA VAL A 110 -2.59 3.34 -8.39
C VAL A 110 -1.69 2.23 -8.93
N GLU A 111 -0.82 2.59 -9.86
CA GLU A 111 0.17 1.69 -10.44
C GLU A 111 1.49 2.42 -10.64
N LYS A 112 2.57 1.67 -10.78
CA LYS A 112 3.89 2.18 -11.12
C LYS A 112 4.25 1.87 -12.56
N GLU A 113 4.53 2.89 -13.35
CA GLU A 113 5.02 2.72 -14.71
C GLU A 113 6.49 2.25 -14.70
N THR A 114 6.73 1.08 -15.27
CA THR A 114 8.04 0.44 -15.32
C THR A 114 8.56 0.26 -16.76
N GLY A 115 7.81 0.72 -17.75
CA GLY A 115 8.07 0.45 -19.16
C GLY A 115 7.54 -0.93 -19.63
N PHE A 116 7.07 -1.75 -18.72
CA PHE A 116 6.45 -3.07 -18.98
C PHE A 116 5.06 -3.17 -18.38
N THR A 117 4.53 -2.07 -17.85
CA THR A 117 3.23 -2.03 -17.22
C THR A 117 2.13 -2.11 -18.27
N LEU A 118 1.21 -3.05 -18.08
CA LEU A 118 0.00 -3.19 -18.89
C LEU A 118 -1.08 -2.30 -18.28
N ASN A 119 -1.13 -1.06 -18.73
CA ASN A 119 -2.18 -0.13 -18.33
C ASN A 119 -2.99 0.30 -19.56
N TYR A 120 -4.29 0.16 -19.47
CA TYR A 120 -5.27 0.55 -20.47
C TYR A 120 -6.19 1.66 -20.00
N ASP A 121 -6.09 2.05 -18.73
CA ASP A 121 -6.91 3.08 -18.12
C ASP A 121 -6.28 4.45 -18.34
N LYS A 122 -7.10 5.46 -18.24
CA LYS A 122 -6.64 6.84 -18.32
C LYS A 122 -6.04 7.25 -16.99
N TYR A 123 -5.00 8.07 -17.08
CA TYR A 123 -4.42 8.70 -15.91
C TYR A 123 -5.35 9.77 -15.36
N ASN A 124 -5.48 9.81 -14.03
CA ASN A 124 -6.10 10.90 -13.30
C ASN A 124 -5.01 11.81 -12.69
N TRP A 125 -5.22 13.12 -12.76
CA TRP A 125 -4.32 14.13 -12.22
C TRP A 125 -5.06 15.14 -11.34
N GLU A 126 -6.37 14.96 -11.14
CA GLU A 126 -7.18 15.83 -10.33
C GLU A 126 -6.94 15.56 -8.84
N GLU A 127 -6.55 16.61 -8.11
CA GLU A 127 -6.27 16.54 -6.68
C GLU A 127 -7.50 16.95 -5.88
N HIS A 128 -7.80 16.22 -4.80
CA HIS A 128 -8.94 16.43 -3.91
C HIS A 128 -8.48 16.87 -2.51
N PRO A 129 -7.98 18.10 -2.33
CA PRO A 129 -7.41 18.58 -1.06
C PRO A 129 -8.45 18.72 0.05
N ASP A 130 -9.74 18.79 -0.30
CA ASP A 130 -10.85 18.94 0.66
C ASP A 130 -11.40 17.59 1.14
N HIS A 131 -10.76 16.49 0.80
CA HIS A 131 -11.18 15.16 1.24
C HIS A 131 -11.08 15.03 2.78
N PHE A 132 -12.07 14.35 3.40
CA PHE A 132 -12.18 14.26 4.86
C PHE A 132 -10.93 13.70 5.56
N ILE A 133 -10.17 12.82 4.89
CA ILE A 133 -8.91 12.27 5.42
C ILE A 133 -7.89 13.40 5.72
N LEU A 134 -7.96 14.50 4.97
CA LEU A 134 -7.06 15.65 5.16
C LEU A 134 -7.65 16.73 6.09
N ALA A 135 -8.89 16.57 6.57
CA ALA A 135 -9.61 17.60 7.31
C ALA A 135 -8.90 18.09 8.59
N ASP A 136 -8.20 17.19 9.28
CA ASP A 136 -7.48 17.51 10.51
C ASP A 136 -6.02 17.96 10.28
N THR A 137 -5.60 18.05 9.01
CA THR A 137 -4.25 18.54 8.71
C THR A 137 -4.18 20.06 8.79
N THR A 138 -3.30 20.59 9.62
CA THR A 138 -3.13 22.04 9.81
C THR A 138 -2.21 22.70 8.79
N LYS A 139 -1.54 21.90 7.96
CA LYS A 139 -0.60 22.32 6.92
C LYS A 139 -0.75 21.40 5.71
N PRO A 140 -0.40 21.88 4.50
CA PRO A 140 -0.29 21.01 3.36
C PRO A 140 0.60 19.81 3.68
N VAL A 141 0.13 18.63 3.34
CA VAL A 141 0.91 17.40 3.52
C VAL A 141 1.98 17.35 2.44
N ASP A 142 3.23 17.21 2.84
CA ASP A 142 4.38 17.06 1.94
C ASP A 142 5.23 15.89 2.43
N PHE A 143 5.24 14.81 1.64
CA PHE A 143 6.04 13.63 1.93
C PHE A 143 7.49 13.74 1.43
N GLY A 144 7.88 14.89 0.87
CA GLY A 144 9.19 15.09 0.25
C GLY A 144 9.34 14.35 -1.08
N GLU A 145 10.55 13.92 -1.42
CA GLU A 145 10.77 13.06 -2.58
C GLU A 145 10.21 11.67 -2.29
N GLY A 146 9.18 11.30 -3.02
CA GLY A 146 8.52 10.00 -2.93
C GLY A 146 9.00 9.00 -3.98
N LYS A 147 8.23 7.93 -4.14
CA LYS A 147 8.41 6.99 -5.24
C LYS A 147 8.05 7.66 -6.55
N LYS A 148 8.79 7.31 -7.61
CA LYS A 148 8.61 7.90 -8.95
C LYS A 148 7.82 6.98 -9.86
N ASN A 149 7.24 7.60 -10.89
CA ASN A 149 6.44 6.93 -11.91
C ASN A 149 5.15 6.29 -11.35
N ILE A 150 4.62 6.82 -10.24
CA ILE A 150 3.33 6.41 -9.70
C ILE A 150 2.24 7.25 -10.35
N PHE A 151 1.25 6.58 -10.91
CA PHE A 151 0.08 7.21 -11.50
C PHE A 151 -1.22 6.63 -10.92
N ALA A 152 -2.29 7.40 -10.97
CA ALA A 152 -3.62 6.98 -10.53
C ALA A 152 -4.48 6.57 -11.73
N TYR A 153 -5.38 5.62 -11.52
CA TYR A 153 -6.45 5.29 -12.45
C TYR A 153 -7.53 6.39 -12.48
N GLU A 154 -8.39 6.36 -13.50
CA GLU A 154 -9.38 7.43 -13.73
C GLU A 154 -10.35 7.62 -12.57
N ASP A 155 -10.68 6.56 -11.86
CA ASP A 155 -11.64 6.51 -10.76
C ASP A 155 -11.04 6.66 -9.35
N THR A 156 -9.75 7.00 -9.26
CA THR A 156 -9.03 7.16 -8.00
C THR A 156 -8.99 8.63 -7.58
N GLU A 157 -9.30 8.91 -6.32
CA GLU A 157 -9.17 10.25 -5.75
C GLU A 157 -7.74 10.50 -5.26
N ILE A 158 -7.03 11.44 -5.89
CA ILE A 158 -5.70 11.85 -5.48
C ILE A 158 -5.82 12.89 -4.36
N LEU A 159 -5.23 12.61 -3.22
CA LEU A 159 -5.23 13.51 -2.07
C LEU A 159 -3.99 14.38 -1.99
N VAL A 160 -2.85 13.83 -2.38
CA VAL A 160 -1.56 14.54 -2.41
C VAL A 160 -0.76 14.09 -3.62
N GLN A 161 -0.25 15.05 -4.36
CA GLN A 161 0.69 14.80 -5.45
C GLN A 161 1.86 15.80 -5.44
N ARG A 162 2.96 15.41 -6.05
CA ARG A 162 4.12 16.27 -6.26
C ARG A 162 4.64 16.08 -7.69
N GLU A 163 4.65 17.15 -8.49
CA GLU A 163 5.11 17.11 -9.88
C GLU A 163 4.42 16.01 -10.73
N LYS A 164 3.12 15.78 -10.47
CA LYS A 164 2.30 14.71 -11.05
C LYS A 164 2.64 13.28 -10.58
N GLU A 165 3.50 13.13 -9.60
CA GLU A 165 3.69 11.85 -8.91
C GLU A 165 2.66 11.73 -7.79
N VAL A 166 1.86 10.71 -7.81
CA VAL A 166 0.87 10.45 -6.76
C VAL A 166 1.58 10.05 -5.48
N GLN A 167 1.31 10.78 -4.41
CA GLN A 167 1.89 10.52 -3.08
C GLN A 167 0.88 9.95 -2.10
N MET A 168 -0.40 10.32 -2.26
CA MET A 168 -1.50 9.81 -1.46
C MET A 168 -2.77 9.75 -2.30
N ALA A 169 -3.46 8.63 -2.26
CA ALA A 169 -4.69 8.41 -3.00
C ALA A 169 -5.66 7.54 -2.22
N VAL A 170 -6.94 7.60 -2.61
CA VAL A 170 -8.04 6.76 -2.10
C VAL A 170 -8.80 6.18 -3.28
N HIS A 171 -9.12 4.90 -3.17
CA HIS A 171 -9.87 4.17 -4.18
C HIS A 171 -10.96 3.32 -3.54
#